data_941a0c0ad8eb185dfdb9c18d463c47ca
#
_entry.id   941a0c0ad8eb185dfdb9c18d463c47ca
#
_cell.length_a   1.000
_cell.length_b   1.000
_cell.length_c   1.000
_cell.angle_alpha   90.00
_cell.angle_beta   90.00
_cell.angle_gamma   90.00
#
_symmetry.space_group_name_H-M   'P 1'
#
loop_
_entity.id
_entity.type
_entity.pdbx_description
1 polymer ?
#
loop_
_entity_poly.entity_id
_entity_poly.type
_entity_poly.pdbx_seq_one_letter_code
_entity_poly.pdbx_strand_id
1 'polypeptide(L)'
;METFFITRKEMASLLLAMKNNRSVLDAMKELWIKRHQGKIREGYSWEAFLSTYLPPIFERIIQMRGTDKGLSLNEIVALGNQIEYTQISATSVQNWVKRDIKDHISTPRIGRKYSVDQAAMLFIVEDLKTTLDFHSIRKLFSFVFNNPNDDSDDLISPVELFELYSTIFEELDKDDNQIMDIGRSEMALMNQDHMLKYVVKRKADEAVARHDLTSEQKMVLSNLISIAV
;
A
#
# COMPACT_ATOMS: atom_id res chain seq x y z
N MET A 1 7.71 -22.24 12.56
CA MET A 1 6.36 -21.78 12.23
C MET A 1 6.52 -20.79 11.10
N GLU A 2 6.10 -21.10 9.88
CA GLU A 2 6.18 -20.17 8.77
C GLU A 2 5.13 -19.07 9.01
N THR A 3 5.57 -17.85 9.29
CA THR A 3 4.68 -16.69 9.39
C THR A 3 4.28 -16.25 7.98
N PHE A 4 2.99 -16.10 7.75
CA PHE A 4 2.48 -15.65 6.45
C PHE A 4 2.53 -14.13 6.37
N PHE A 5 3.64 -13.63 5.83
CA PHE A 5 3.75 -12.21 5.47
C PHE A 5 3.42 -12.00 3.99
N ILE A 6 2.94 -10.83 3.65
CA ILE A 6 2.63 -10.42 2.28
C ILE A 6 3.38 -9.15 1.92
N THR A 7 3.67 -8.97 0.64
CA THR A 7 4.30 -7.72 0.16
C THR A 7 3.33 -6.54 0.24
N ARG A 8 3.84 -5.30 0.15
CA ARG A 8 2.99 -4.10 0.06
C ARG A 8 2.01 -4.17 -1.10
N LYS A 9 2.45 -4.63 -2.27
CA LYS A 9 1.62 -4.81 -3.46
C LYS A 9 0.52 -5.85 -3.24
N GLU A 10 0.83 -6.96 -2.60
CA GLU A 10 -0.17 -7.98 -2.26
C GLU A 10 -1.20 -7.44 -1.26
N MET A 11 -0.77 -6.66 -0.25
CA MET A 11 -1.68 -5.97 0.66
C MET A 11 -2.57 -4.97 -0.10
N ALA A 12 -2.01 -4.17 -1.00
CA ALA A 12 -2.78 -3.26 -1.84
C ALA A 12 -3.85 -4.00 -2.66
N SER A 13 -3.49 -5.15 -3.24
CA SER A 13 -4.43 -6.01 -3.98
C SER A 13 -5.59 -6.52 -3.12
N LEU A 14 -5.32 -6.88 -1.85
CA LEU A 14 -6.36 -7.26 -0.90
C LEU A 14 -7.27 -6.09 -0.54
N LEU A 15 -6.70 -4.90 -0.27
CA LEU A 15 -7.47 -3.69 0.00
C LEU A 15 -8.35 -3.31 -1.19
N LEU A 16 -7.84 -3.39 -2.43
CA LEU A 16 -8.62 -3.17 -3.65
C LEU A 16 -9.75 -4.20 -3.80
N ALA A 17 -9.50 -5.47 -3.47
CA ALA A 17 -10.57 -6.48 -3.47
C ALA A 17 -11.68 -6.13 -2.46
N MET A 18 -11.30 -5.67 -1.25
CA MET A 18 -12.25 -5.20 -0.24
C MET A 18 -13.04 -3.98 -0.74
N LYS A 19 -12.36 -2.95 -1.26
CA LYS A 19 -12.96 -1.71 -1.77
C LYS A 19 -13.96 -2.00 -2.90
N ASN A 20 -13.57 -2.85 -3.84
CA ASN A 20 -14.36 -3.17 -5.03
C ASN A 20 -15.38 -4.31 -4.82
N ASN A 21 -15.67 -4.71 -3.58
CA ASN A 21 -16.59 -5.80 -3.26
C ASN A 21 -16.24 -7.15 -3.91
N ARG A 22 -14.97 -7.39 -4.25
CA ARG A 22 -14.49 -8.69 -4.72
C ARG A 22 -14.23 -9.64 -3.55
N SER A 23 -14.17 -10.92 -3.81
CA SER A 23 -13.85 -11.93 -2.81
C SER A 23 -12.40 -11.79 -2.33
N VAL A 24 -12.22 -11.47 -1.05
CA VAL A 24 -10.89 -11.43 -0.41
C VAL A 24 -10.29 -12.83 -0.35
N LEU A 25 -11.13 -13.86 -0.14
CA LEU A 25 -10.68 -15.27 -0.13
C LEU A 25 -10.07 -15.68 -1.48
N ASP A 26 -10.73 -15.30 -2.59
CA ASP A 26 -10.22 -15.64 -3.93
C ASP A 26 -8.93 -14.88 -4.22
N ALA A 27 -8.86 -13.60 -3.88
CA ALA A 27 -7.63 -12.81 -4.00
C ALA A 27 -6.47 -13.42 -3.21
N MET A 28 -6.70 -13.83 -1.96
CA MET A 28 -5.70 -14.51 -1.15
C MET A 28 -5.28 -15.85 -1.73
N LYS A 29 -6.23 -16.61 -2.28
CA LYS A 29 -5.94 -17.89 -2.94
C LYS A 29 -5.03 -17.71 -4.16
N GLU A 30 -5.29 -16.70 -4.97
CA GLU A 30 -4.45 -16.34 -6.12
C GLU A 30 -3.03 -15.99 -5.69
N LEU A 31 -2.86 -15.16 -4.65
CA LEU A 31 -1.56 -14.80 -4.08
C LEU A 31 -0.81 -16.04 -3.56
N TRP A 32 -1.50 -16.90 -2.82
CA TRP A 32 -0.91 -18.11 -2.27
C TRP A 32 -0.44 -19.07 -3.38
N ILE A 33 -1.29 -19.29 -4.40
CA ILE A 33 -0.96 -20.16 -5.55
C ILE A 33 0.27 -19.60 -6.27
N LYS A 34 0.32 -18.29 -6.52
CA LYS A 34 1.46 -17.63 -7.18
C LYS A 34 2.77 -17.85 -6.42
N ARG A 35 2.75 -17.73 -5.10
CA ARG A 35 3.95 -17.94 -4.24
C ARG A 35 4.40 -19.40 -4.20
N HIS A 36 3.47 -20.35 -4.32
CA HIS A 36 3.74 -21.78 -4.13
C HIS A 36 3.65 -22.60 -5.43
N GLN A 37 3.71 -21.97 -6.60
CA GLN A 37 3.59 -22.66 -7.91
C GLN A 37 4.51 -23.89 -8.07
N GLY A 38 5.74 -23.84 -7.49
CA GLY A 38 6.68 -24.98 -7.49
C GLY A 38 6.36 -26.06 -6.45
N LYS A 39 5.73 -25.70 -5.32
CA LYS A 39 5.51 -26.58 -4.16
C LYS A 39 4.14 -27.29 -4.16
N ILE A 40 3.20 -26.85 -4.97
CA ILE A 40 1.87 -27.46 -5.10
C ILE A 40 1.97 -28.96 -5.51
N ARG A 41 3.00 -29.32 -6.29
CA ARG A 41 3.30 -30.70 -6.68
C ARG A 41 3.81 -31.56 -5.53
N GLU A 42 4.22 -30.98 -4.41
CA GLU A 42 4.75 -31.66 -3.22
C GLU A 42 3.69 -31.89 -2.12
N GLY A 43 2.41 -31.71 -2.44
CA GLY A 43 1.31 -31.93 -1.48
C GLY A 43 0.91 -30.70 -0.67
N TYR A 44 1.44 -29.53 -0.96
CA TYR A 44 0.97 -28.27 -0.39
C TYR A 44 -0.44 -27.96 -0.90
N SER A 45 -1.43 -27.87 0.00
CA SER A 45 -2.80 -27.52 -0.36
C SER A 45 -3.22 -26.21 0.28
N TRP A 46 -4.04 -25.44 -0.43
CA TRP A 46 -4.65 -24.20 0.06
C TRP A 46 -5.50 -24.46 1.31
N GLU A 47 -6.24 -25.55 1.34
CA GLU A 47 -7.11 -25.93 2.45
C GLU A 47 -6.30 -26.21 3.73
N ALA A 48 -5.16 -26.90 3.60
CA ALA A 48 -4.25 -27.14 4.71
C ALA A 48 -3.64 -25.83 5.22
N PHE A 49 -3.25 -24.92 4.31
CA PHE A 49 -2.75 -23.60 4.65
C PHE A 49 -3.79 -22.79 5.44
N LEU A 50 -5.04 -22.70 4.94
CA LEU A 50 -6.12 -21.98 5.62
C LEU A 50 -6.37 -22.50 7.04
N SER A 51 -6.29 -23.81 7.24
CA SER A 51 -6.58 -24.44 8.54
C SER A 51 -5.46 -24.34 9.55
N THR A 52 -4.21 -24.04 9.13
CA THR A 52 -3.03 -24.18 9.97
C THR A 52 -2.24 -22.90 10.14
N TYR A 53 -2.18 -22.05 9.12
CA TYR A 53 -1.21 -20.93 9.04
C TYR A 53 -1.82 -19.55 8.84
N LEU A 54 -3.13 -19.46 8.60
CA LEU A 54 -3.74 -18.17 8.32
C LEU A 54 -3.82 -17.30 9.58
N PRO A 55 -3.17 -16.12 9.60
CA PRO A 55 -3.30 -15.18 10.70
C PRO A 55 -4.77 -14.76 10.93
N PRO A 56 -5.22 -14.60 12.19
CA PRO A 56 -6.63 -14.30 12.51
C PRO A 56 -7.18 -13.05 11.82
N ILE A 57 -6.33 -12.07 11.51
CA ILE A 57 -6.76 -10.86 10.81
C ILE A 57 -7.23 -11.18 9.38
N PHE A 58 -6.62 -12.13 8.69
CA PHE A 58 -7.06 -12.53 7.36
C PHE A 58 -8.38 -13.29 7.42
N GLU A 59 -8.59 -14.16 8.42
CA GLU A 59 -9.90 -14.80 8.64
C GLU A 59 -10.98 -13.73 8.82
N ARG A 60 -10.68 -12.67 9.59
CA ARG A 60 -11.60 -11.57 9.84
C ARG A 60 -11.98 -10.84 8.55
N ILE A 61 -11.01 -10.46 7.70
CA ILE A 61 -11.31 -9.74 6.45
C ILE A 61 -12.01 -10.62 5.39
N ILE A 62 -11.74 -11.92 5.38
CA ILE A 62 -12.44 -12.88 4.52
C ILE A 62 -13.94 -12.99 4.89
N GLN A 63 -14.26 -12.90 6.17
CA GLN A 63 -15.63 -12.99 6.67
C GLN A 63 -16.41 -11.67 6.53
N MET A 64 -15.74 -10.55 6.21
CA MET A 64 -16.41 -9.26 6.00
C MET A 64 -17.35 -9.31 4.79
N ARG A 65 -18.60 -8.95 4.98
CA ARG A 65 -19.64 -8.94 3.92
C ARG A 65 -20.47 -7.66 3.98
N GLY A 66 -20.93 -7.22 2.81
CA GLY A 66 -21.89 -6.12 2.70
C GLY A 66 -21.36 -4.80 3.24
N THR A 67 -22.13 -4.14 4.10
CA THR A 67 -21.82 -2.84 4.70
C THR A 67 -20.84 -2.90 5.87
N ASP A 68 -20.49 -4.08 6.40
CA ASP A 68 -19.53 -4.25 7.51
C ASP A 68 -18.07 -4.37 7.04
N LYS A 69 -17.65 -3.50 6.13
CA LYS A 69 -16.29 -3.51 5.58
C LYS A 69 -15.32 -2.55 6.28
N GLY A 70 -15.68 -2.09 7.46
CA GLY A 70 -14.81 -1.24 8.27
C GLY A 70 -13.84 -2.05 9.13
N LEU A 71 -12.70 -1.44 9.40
CA LEU A 71 -11.63 -1.96 10.25
C LEU A 71 -11.49 -1.11 11.51
N SER A 72 -11.36 -1.73 12.67
CA SER A 72 -10.92 -1.05 13.89
C SER A 72 -9.43 -0.70 13.79
N LEU A 73 -8.93 0.23 14.60
CA LEU A 73 -7.49 0.55 14.62
C LEU A 73 -6.62 -0.69 14.93
N ASN A 74 -7.08 -1.56 15.82
CA ASN A 74 -6.36 -2.79 16.15
C ASN A 74 -6.31 -3.77 14.96
N GLU A 75 -7.39 -3.87 14.19
CA GLU A 75 -7.43 -4.67 12.96
C GLU A 75 -6.52 -4.06 11.88
N ILE A 76 -6.46 -2.74 11.75
CA ILE A 76 -5.53 -2.05 10.83
C ILE A 76 -4.08 -2.32 11.23
N VAL A 77 -3.75 -2.21 12.51
CA VAL A 77 -2.41 -2.53 13.04
C VAL A 77 -2.07 -3.99 12.78
N ALA A 78 -2.99 -4.91 13.07
CA ALA A 78 -2.78 -6.34 12.83
C ALA A 78 -2.57 -6.65 11.35
N LEU A 79 -3.31 -5.97 10.46
CA LEU A 79 -3.17 -6.11 9.01
C LEU A 79 -1.85 -5.52 8.50
N GLY A 80 -1.48 -4.32 8.95
CA GLY A 80 -0.21 -3.68 8.59
C GLY A 80 1.01 -4.49 9.02
N ASN A 81 0.93 -5.16 10.17
CA ASN A 81 1.99 -6.06 10.66
C ASN A 81 2.08 -7.39 9.90
N GLN A 82 1.22 -7.66 8.93
CA GLN A 82 1.38 -8.75 7.96
C GLN A 82 2.15 -8.31 6.70
N ILE A 83 2.42 -7.01 6.55
CA ILE A 83 3.26 -6.52 5.45
C ILE A 83 4.72 -6.78 5.80
N GLU A 84 5.47 -7.38 4.87
CA GLU A 84 6.90 -7.65 5.02
C GLU A 84 7.66 -6.36 5.40
N TYR A 85 8.59 -6.49 6.33
CA TYR A 85 9.44 -5.40 6.84
C TYR A 85 8.68 -4.21 7.47
N THR A 86 7.40 -4.41 7.85
CA THR A 86 6.57 -3.38 8.47
C THR A 86 6.27 -3.73 9.93
N GLN A 87 6.42 -2.76 10.83
CA GLN A 87 6.13 -2.93 12.25
C GLN A 87 5.39 -1.70 12.79
N ILE A 88 4.06 -1.78 12.83
CA ILE A 88 3.17 -0.71 13.27
C ILE A 88 2.75 -0.94 14.71
N SER A 89 2.86 0.07 15.57
CA SER A 89 2.34 0.00 16.93
C SER A 89 0.94 0.62 17.03
N ALA A 90 0.07 0.02 17.86
CA ALA A 90 -1.26 0.57 18.12
C ALA A 90 -1.20 2.00 18.69
N THR A 91 -0.21 2.29 19.54
CA THR A 91 0.01 3.62 20.12
C THR A 91 0.37 4.64 19.06
N SER A 92 1.23 4.30 18.10
CA SER A 92 1.58 5.18 16.98
C SER A 92 0.34 5.53 16.16
N VAL A 93 -0.42 4.53 15.75
CA VAL A 93 -1.65 4.75 14.95
C VAL A 93 -2.68 5.59 15.70
N GLN A 94 -2.85 5.35 17.01
CA GLN A 94 -3.73 6.19 17.83
C GLN A 94 -3.27 7.64 17.90
N ASN A 95 -1.97 7.90 17.98
CA ASN A 95 -1.43 9.26 17.96
C ASN A 95 -1.67 9.92 16.60
N TRP A 96 -1.45 9.20 15.51
CA TRP A 96 -1.69 9.72 14.16
C TRP A 96 -3.13 10.16 13.96
N VAL A 97 -4.11 9.30 14.25
CA VAL A 97 -5.52 9.62 14.06
C VAL A 97 -6.07 10.66 15.03
N LYS A 98 -5.46 10.81 16.23
CA LYS A 98 -5.90 11.78 17.23
C LYS A 98 -5.22 13.15 17.13
N ARG A 99 -4.02 13.21 16.57
CA ARG A 99 -3.16 14.41 16.60
C ARG A 99 -2.49 14.68 15.25
N ASP A 100 -1.66 13.74 14.78
CA ASP A 100 -0.64 14.05 13.79
C ASP A 100 -1.21 14.25 12.39
N ILE A 101 -2.23 13.48 12.00
CA ILE A 101 -2.97 13.56 10.72
C ILE A 101 -4.49 13.61 10.92
N LYS A 102 -4.95 14.06 12.09
CA LYS A 102 -6.37 14.07 12.48
C LYS A 102 -7.26 14.68 11.41
N ASP A 103 -6.85 15.81 10.85
CA ASP A 103 -7.64 16.59 9.91
C ASP A 103 -7.76 15.94 8.53
N HIS A 104 -6.91 14.94 8.22
CA HIS A 104 -6.91 14.21 6.95
C HIS A 104 -7.57 12.84 7.03
N ILE A 105 -7.42 12.15 8.17
CA ILE A 105 -8.03 10.84 8.31
C ILE A 105 -9.51 10.91 8.66
N SER A 106 -9.95 12.07 9.18
CA SER A 106 -11.33 12.27 9.61
C SER A 106 -11.78 11.29 10.72
N THR A 107 -13.09 11.21 10.94
CA THR A 107 -13.70 10.23 11.86
C THR A 107 -13.88 8.88 11.17
N PRO A 108 -14.03 7.78 11.94
CA PRO A 108 -14.40 6.50 11.35
C PRO A 108 -15.66 6.61 10.48
N ARG A 109 -15.57 6.21 9.21
CA ARG A 109 -16.65 6.41 8.21
C ARG A 109 -17.70 5.30 8.22
N ILE A 110 -17.39 4.15 8.81
CA ILE A 110 -18.28 2.98 8.87
C ILE A 110 -18.64 2.71 10.33
N GLY A 111 -19.59 3.47 10.85
CA GLY A 111 -19.96 3.42 12.27
C GLY A 111 -18.78 3.82 13.17
N ARG A 112 -18.22 2.86 13.92
CA ARG A 112 -17.00 3.07 14.76
C ARG A 112 -15.73 2.53 14.11
N LYS A 113 -15.79 2.18 12.82
CA LYS A 113 -14.70 1.54 12.08
C LYS A 113 -14.22 2.45 10.95
N TYR A 114 -12.96 2.34 10.61
CA TYR A 114 -12.32 3.05 9.51
C TYR A 114 -12.59 2.33 8.19
N SER A 115 -12.73 3.08 7.11
CA SER A 115 -12.87 2.53 5.77
C SER A 115 -11.56 1.90 5.28
N VAL A 116 -11.62 1.19 4.17
CA VAL A 116 -10.45 0.61 3.51
C VAL A 116 -9.49 1.71 3.04
N ASP A 117 -10.01 2.83 2.52
CA ASP A 117 -9.20 3.99 2.13
C ASP A 117 -8.51 4.63 3.33
N GLN A 118 -9.22 4.77 4.46
CA GLN A 118 -8.61 5.26 5.70
C GLN A 118 -7.53 4.32 6.23
N ALA A 119 -7.69 3.00 6.06
CA ALA A 119 -6.63 2.03 6.40
C ALA A 119 -5.41 2.17 5.48
N ALA A 120 -5.63 2.35 4.18
CA ALA A 120 -4.56 2.61 3.21
C ALA A 120 -3.80 3.90 3.54
N MET A 121 -4.51 4.99 3.91
CA MET A 121 -3.86 6.23 4.37
C MET A 121 -2.90 6.00 5.54
N LEU A 122 -3.28 5.15 6.51
CA LEU A 122 -2.41 4.82 7.65
C LEU A 122 -1.17 4.03 7.23
N PHE A 123 -1.26 3.16 6.22
CA PHE A 123 -0.10 2.48 5.66
C PHE A 123 0.81 3.44 4.87
N ILE A 124 0.23 4.38 4.11
CA ILE A 124 0.98 5.44 3.44
C ILE A 124 1.73 6.31 4.47
N VAL A 125 1.10 6.65 5.60
CA VAL A 125 1.77 7.38 6.69
C VAL A 125 2.93 6.59 7.26
N GLU A 126 2.77 5.27 7.46
CA GLU A 126 3.86 4.39 7.95
C GLU A 126 5.06 4.45 7.01
N ASP A 127 4.83 4.39 5.71
CA ASP A 127 5.90 4.42 4.72
C ASP A 127 6.56 5.81 4.64
N LEU A 128 5.76 6.89 4.59
CA LEU A 128 6.26 8.26 4.44
C LEU A 128 6.98 8.80 5.68
N LYS A 129 6.59 8.40 6.90
CA LYS A 129 7.18 8.93 8.15
C LYS A 129 8.67 8.63 8.31
N THR A 130 9.20 7.67 7.55
CA THR A 130 10.63 7.34 7.55
C THR A 130 11.47 8.43 6.89
N THR A 131 10.86 9.18 5.95
CA THR A 131 11.53 10.18 5.12
C THR A 131 11.01 11.59 5.38
N LEU A 132 9.73 11.74 5.76
CA LEU A 132 9.05 13.01 5.92
C LEU A 132 8.58 13.24 7.36
N ASP A 133 8.56 14.48 7.80
CA ASP A 133 7.86 14.88 9.01
C ASP A 133 6.34 14.98 8.79
N PHE A 134 5.56 14.97 9.87
CA PHE A 134 4.11 15.02 9.80
C PHE A 134 3.56 16.34 9.20
N HIS A 135 4.31 17.44 9.25
CA HIS A 135 3.89 18.69 8.60
C HIS A 135 3.92 18.53 7.08
N SER A 136 4.99 17.93 6.55
CA SER A 136 5.14 17.63 5.12
C SER A 136 4.12 16.61 4.65
N ILE A 137 3.86 15.55 5.43
CA ILE A 137 2.83 14.54 5.13
C ILE A 137 1.45 15.21 5.04
N ARG A 138 1.08 16.09 6.01
CA ARG A 138 -0.20 16.81 5.95
C ARG A 138 -0.33 17.68 4.70
N LYS A 139 0.73 18.40 4.31
CA LYS A 139 0.70 19.21 3.08
C LYS A 139 0.46 18.35 1.82
N LEU A 140 1.12 17.20 1.73
CA LEU A 140 0.91 16.25 0.64
C LEU A 140 -0.52 15.71 0.64
N PHE A 141 -1.03 15.32 1.80
CA PHE A 141 -2.40 14.82 1.93
C PHE A 141 -3.45 15.88 1.58
N SER A 142 -3.26 17.13 2.00
CA SER A 142 -4.14 18.25 1.61
C SER A 142 -4.17 18.48 0.11
N PHE A 143 -3.11 18.15 -0.61
CA PHE A 143 -3.03 18.30 -2.04
C PHE A 143 -3.64 17.10 -2.79
N VAL A 144 -3.38 15.88 -2.30
CA VAL A 144 -3.77 14.64 -3.00
C VAL A 144 -5.20 14.23 -2.65
N PHE A 145 -5.60 14.35 -1.38
CA PHE A 145 -6.88 13.89 -0.84
C PHE A 145 -7.82 15.03 -0.41
N ASN A 146 -7.47 16.25 -0.78
CA ASN A 146 -8.21 17.49 -0.67
C ASN A 146 -9.16 17.59 0.54
N ASN A 147 -10.43 17.20 0.43
CA ASN A 147 -11.39 17.20 1.52
C ASN A 147 -11.55 15.80 2.12
N PRO A 148 -11.14 15.57 3.37
CA PRO A 148 -11.19 14.24 4.01
C PRO A 148 -12.60 13.63 4.11
N ASN A 149 -13.65 14.38 3.83
CA ASN A 149 -15.03 13.90 3.88
C ASN A 149 -15.67 13.69 2.49
N ASP A 150 -14.91 13.95 1.41
CA ASP A 150 -15.40 13.86 0.04
C ASP A 150 -14.33 13.16 -0.83
N ASP A 151 -14.53 11.88 -1.09
CA ASP A 151 -13.59 11.08 -1.90
C ASP A 151 -13.66 11.44 -3.40
N SER A 152 -14.63 12.28 -3.83
CA SER A 152 -14.81 12.64 -5.23
C SER A 152 -13.85 13.74 -5.70
N ASP A 153 -13.21 14.45 -4.79
CA ASP A 153 -12.24 15.50 -5.08
C ASP A 153 -10.78 15.04 -4.90
N ASP A 154 -10.57 13.76 -4.56
CA ASP A 154 -9.25 13.14 -4.49
C ASP A 154 -8.60 13.06 -5.89
N LEU A 155 -7.32 13.38 -6.00
CA LEU A 155 -6.56 13.17 -7.25
C LEU A 155 -6.45 11.69 -7.59
N ILE A 156 -6.35 10.86 -6.58
CA ILE A 156 -6.29 9.41 -6.61
C ILE A 156 -6.76 8.89 -5.25
N SER A 157 -7.50 7.80 -5.22
CA SER A 157 -7.91 7.26 -3.93
C SER A 157 -6.72 6.70 -3.13
N PRO A 158 -6.78 6.71 -1.78
CA PRO A 158 -5.69 6.21 -0.94
C PRO A 158 -5.25 4.78 -1.26
N VAL A 159 -6.20 3.88 -1.54
CA VAL A 159 -5.87 2.48 -1.90
C VAL A 159 -5.17 2.40 -3.25
N GLU A 160 -5.60 3.19 -4.23
CA GLU A 160 -4.96 3.22 -5.56
C GLU A 160 -3.56 3.83 -5.48
N LEU A 161 -3.36 4.89 -4.69
CA LEU A 161 -2.03 5.43 -4.43
C LEU A 161 -1.10 4.39 -3.78
N PHE A 162 -1.60 3.69 -2.76
CA PHE A 162 -0.86 2.62 -2.09
C PHE A 162 -0.47 1.50 -3.07
N GLU A 163 -1.39 1.09 -3.95
CA GLU A 163 -1.13 0.09 -4.98
C GLU A 163 -0.10 0.56 -6.01
N LEU A 164 -0.19 1.82 -6.43
CA LEU A 164 0.64 2.38 -7.46
C LEU A 164 2.13 2.37 -7.06
N TYR A 165 2.47 2.96 -5.92
CA TYR A 165 3.88 2.98 -5.49
C TYR A 165 4.37 1.61 -5.02
N SER A 166 3.51 0.77 -4.43
CA SER A 166 3.87 -0.60 -4.06
C SER A 166 4.20 -1.46 -5.28
N THR A 167 3.54 -1.21 -6.40
CA THR A 167 3.85 -1.88 -7.67
C THR A 167 5.23 -1.47 -8.18
N ILE A 168 5.55 -0.19 -8.16
CA ILE A 168 6.85 0.33 -8.58
C ILE A 168 7.96 -0.24 -7.69
N PHE A 169 7.74 -0.25 -6.36
CA PHE A 169 8.69 -0.81 -5.40
C PHE A 169 8.98 -2.30 -5.70
N GLU A 170 7.94 -3.12 -5.89
CA GLU A 170 8.11 -4.55 -6.18
C GLU A 170 8.79 -4.81 -7.53
N GLU A 171 8.55 -3.97 -8.53
CA GLU A 171 9.23 -4.06 -9.82
C GLU A 171 10.72 -3.76 -9.71
N LEU A 172 11.09 -2.76 -8.89
CA LEU A 172 12.49 -2.39 -8.66
C LEU A 172 13.23 -3.46 -7.85
N ASP A 173 12.58 -4.03 -6.83
CA ASP A 173 13.16 -5.09 -5.98
C ASP A 173 13.44 -6.38 -6.79
N LYS A 174 12.64 -6.66 -7.80
CA LYS A 174 12.80 -7.86 -8.66
C LYS A 174 13.83 -7.71 -9.76
N ASP A 175 14.22 -6.50 -10.09
CA ASP A 175 15.01 -6.25 -11.31
C ASP A 175 16.22 -5.34 -11.09
N ASP A 176 17.13 -5.79 -10.20
CA ASP A 176 18.46 -5.17 -10.05
C ASP A 176 19.21 -5.03 -11.40
N ASN A 177 18.93 -5.90 -12.36
CA ASN A 177 19.56 -5.88 -13.69
C ASN A 177 19.05 -4.72 -14.54
N GLN A 178 17.75 -4.36 -14.49
CA GLN A 178 17.21 -3.21 -15.23
C GLN A 178 17.83 -1.89 -14.75
N ILE A 179 18.02 -1.75 -13.44
CA ILE A 179 18.68 -0.56 -12.88
C ILE A 179 20.13 -0.46 -13.40
N MET A 180 20.83 -1.59 -13.46
CA MET A 180 22.20 -1.66 -13.96
C MET A 180 22.28 -1.42 -15.48
N ASP A 181 21.34 -1.90 -16.28
CA ASP A 181 21.35 -1.76 -17.75
C ASP A 181 20.96 -0.34 -18.18
N ILE A 182 20.01 0.31 -17.51
CA ILE A 182 19.68 1.72 -17.71
C ILE A 182 20.91 2.58 -17.35
N GLY A 183 21.58 2.27 -16.25
CA GLY A 183 22.77 2.97 -15.80
C GLY A 183 23.95 2.86 -16.76
N ARG A 184 24.11 1.74 -17.46
CA ARG A 184 25.18 1.56 -18.44
C ARG A 184 24.96 2.32 -19.74
N SER A 185 23.69 2.50 -20.15
CA SER A 185 23.37 3.11 -21.46
C SER A 185 23.29 4.64 -21.43
N GLU A 186 22.84 5.25 -20.31
CA GLU A 186 22.54 6.68 -20.27
C GLU A 186 23.35 7.48 -19.22
N MET A 187 24.01 6.82 -18.25
CA MET A 187 24.52 7.48 -17.05
C MET A 187 25.89 7.00 -16.57
N ALA A 188 26.83 6.80 -17.43
CA ALA A 188 28.21 6.39 -17.07
C ALA A 188 28.92 7.28 -16.03
N LEU A 189 28.32 8.39 -15.61
CA LEU A 189 28.88 9.37 -14.67
C LEU A 189 28.06 9.55 -13.39
N MET A 190 26.91 8.88 -13.21
CA MET A 190 26.12 8.98 -11.98
C MET A 190 26.48 7.88 -10.98
N ASN A 191 26.47 8.22 -9.69
CA ASN A 191 26.61 7.21 -8.64
C ASN A 191 25.29 6.40 -8.52
N GLN A 192 25.36 5.24 -7.89
CA GLN A 192 24.26 4.28 -7.78
C GLN A 192 22.97 4.89 -7.17
N ASP A 193 23.11 5.78 -6.19
CA ASP A 193 21.96 6.44 -5.54
C ASP A 193 21.22 7.40 -6.49
N HIS A 194 21.96 8.13 -7.33
CA HIS A 194 21.34 9.01 -8.32
C HIS A 194 20.63 8.22 -9.41
N MET A 195 21.20 7.09 -9.81
CA MET A 195 20.56 6.19 -10.79
C MET A 195 19.25 5.63 -10.26
N LEU A 196 19.23 5.13 -9.03
CA LEU A 196 18.02 4.60 -8.41
C LEU A 196 16.93 5.68 -8.34
N LYS A 197 17.26 6.87 -7.84
CA LYS A 197 16.32 8.01 -7.79
C LYS A 197 15.77 8.39 -9.17
N TYR A 198 16.59 8.37 -10.20
CA TYR A 198 16.16 8.64 -11.57
C TYR A 198 15.19 7.58 -12.09
N VAL A 199 15.49 6.30 -11.89
CA VAL A 199 14.63 5.18 -12.33
C VAL A 199 13.27 5.22 -11.61
N VAL A 200 13.29 5.43 -10.29
CA VAL A 200 12.06 5.60 -9.48
C VAL A 200 11.23 6.76 -10.01
N LYS A 201 11.85 7.93 -10.22
CA LYS A 201 11.16 9.11 -10.72
C LYS A 201 10.56 8.90 -12.09
N ARG A 202 11.28 8.29 -13.02
CA ARG A 202 10.79 7.96 -14.37
C ARG A 202 9.58 7.02 -14.30
N LYS A 203 9.66 5.94 -13.51
CA LYS A 203 8.52 5.01 -13.34
C LYS A 203 7.31 5.70 -12.70
N ALA A 204 7.53 6.58 -11.75
CA ALA A 204 6.47 7.38 -11.15
C ALA A 204 5.82 8.33 -12.19
N ASP A 205 6.62 9.03 -13.00
CA ASP A 205 6.12 9.91 -14.09
C ASP A 205 5.31 9.11 -15.12
N GLU A 206 5.78 7.93 -15.53
CA GLU A 206 5.08 7.03 -16.47
C GLU A 206 3.74 6.53 -15.89
N ALA A 207 3.73 6.18 -14.60
CA ALA A 207 2.53 5.74 -13.93
C ALA A 207 1.46 6.85 -13.85
N VAL A 208 1.87 8.06 -13.44
CA VAL A 208 0.98 9.21 -13.29
C VAL A 208 0.52 9.77 -14.65
N ALA A 209 1.30 9.59 -15.71
CA ALA A 209 0.94 10.08 -17.05
C ALA A 209 -0.40 9.53 -17.56
N ARG A 210 -0.81 8.35 -17.09
CA ARG A 210 -2.05 7.66 -17.47
C ARG A 210 -3.31 8.25 -16.82
N HIS A 211 -3.15 9.07 -15.79
CA HIS A 211 -4.26 9.73 -15.11
C HIS A 211 -4.63 11.06 -15.79
N ASP A 212 -5.91 11.38 -15.80
CA ASP A 212 -6.42 12.66 -16.34
C ASP A 212 -6.24 13.78 -15.31
N LEU A 213 -5.00 14.24 -15.18
CA LEU A 213 -4.56 15.23 -14.20
C LEU A 213 -3.82 16.38 -14.91
N THR A 214 -3.82 17.56 -14.29
CA THR A 214 -3.00 18.69 -14.74
C THR A 214 -1.51 18.38 -14.60
N SER A 215 -0.65 19.13 -15.30
CA SER A 215 0.81 18.97 -15.21
C SER A 215 1.33 19.18 -13.77
N GLU A 216 0.76 20.12 -13.02
CA GLU A 216 1.11 20.36 -11.62
C GLU A 216 0.70 19.19 -10.72
N GLN A 217 -0.51 18.69 -10.87
CA GLN A 217 -1.01 17.53 -10.15
C GLN A 217 -0.18 16.27 -10.42
N LYS A 218 0.17 16.03 -11.69
CA LYS A 218 1.07 14.94 -12.08
C LYS A 218 2.44 15.06 -11.43
N MET A 219 3.01 16.26 -11.41
CA MET A 219 4.31 16.51 -10.80
C MET A 219 4.29 16.22 -9.28
N VAL A 220 3.28 16.69 -8.55
CA VAL A 220 3.16 16.45 -7.11
C VAL A 220 2.96 14.98 -6.80
N LEU A 221 2.05 14.31 -7.52
CA LEU A 221 1.78 12.89 -7.33
C LEU A 221 3.00 12.03 -7.66
N SER A 222 3.72 12.32 -8.73
CA SER A 222 4.96 11.63 -9.09
C SER A 222 6.06 11.81 -8.04
N ASN A 223 6.19 13.02 -7.46
CA ASN A 223 7.13 13.26 -6.37
C ASN A 223 6.75 12.47 -5.10
N LEU A 224 5.46 12.45 -4.74
CA LEU A 224 4.97 11.66 -3.61
C LEU A 224 5.28 10.17 -3.78
N ILE A 225 4.98 9.61 -4.95
CA ILE A 225 5.30 8.22 -5.29
C ILE A 225 6.80 7.96 -5.15
N SER A 226 7.64 8.87 -5.67
CA SER A 226 9.10 8.74 -5.61
C SER A 226 9.67 8.80 -4.20
N ILE A 227 8.95 9.40 -3.25
CA ILE A 227 9.33 9.44 -1.83
C ILE A 227 8.87 8.17 -1.11
N ALA A 228 7.74 7.60 -1.51
CA ALA A 228 7.15 6.41 -0.89
C ALA A 228 7.84 5.11 -1.32
N VAL A 229 8.48 5.10 -2.49
CA VAL A 229 9.30 3.99 -3.02
C VAL A 229 10.70 4.00 -2.42
#